data_e491fc0524811fdc59677f27c7ad6854
#
_entry.id   e491fc0524811fdc59677f27c7ad6854
#
_cell.length_a   1.000
_cell.length_b   1.000
_cell.length_c   1.000
_cell.angle_alpha   90.00
_cell.angle_beta   90.00
_cell.angle_gamma   90.00
#
_symmetry.space_group_name_H-M   'P 1'
#
loop_
_entity.id
_entity.type
_entity.pdbx_description
1 polymer ?
#
loop_
_entity_poly.entity_id
_entity_poly.type
_entity_poly.pdbx_seq_one_letter_code
_entity_poly.pdbx_strand_id
1 'polypeptide(L)'
;MPENKQRRDARQNKASILETVNQLSQQGVDISEMKMTEIAKQADVGVGTLYRHFENKAVLCIAMMDAQVETMFDEIQQFLATHATATAYERVKGILQIYVDLKETHFHTLSFIEKSINRSISIVQIPFYQQLAETICEQLDEPDQAHFKTHLLLNCFSNEFYYFAKNDLKLTKETYIQQVLDVILK
;
A
#
# COMPACT_ATOMS: atom_id res chain seq x y z
N MET A 1 0.94 37.37 -15.09
CA MET A 1 0.38 36.14 -14.53
C MET A 1 1.49 35.13 -14.18
N PRO A 2 2.37 35.41 -13.24
CA PRO A 2 3.49 34.52 -12.87
C PRO A 2 3.06 33.31 -12.03
N GLU A 3 1.98 33.41 -11.27
CA GLU A 3 1.49 32.39 -10.35
C GLU A 3 1.06 31.07 -11.03
N ASN A 4 0.52 31.16 -12.24
CA ASN A 4 0.06 29.98 -13.02
C ASN A 4 1.26 29.21 -13.63
N LYS A 5 2.37 29.88 -13.96
CA LYS A 5 3.58 29.23 -14.46
C LYS A 5 4.28 28.46 -13.34
N GLN A 6 4.44 29.07 -12.17
CA GLN A 6 5.09 28.44 -11.02
C GLN A 6 4.35 27.21 -10.50
N ARG A 7 3.01 27.23 -10.52
CA ARG A 7 2.18 26.05 -10.17
C ARG A 7 2.30 24.92 -11.21
N ARG A 8 2.42 25.28 -12.48
CA ARG A 8 2.61 24.31 -13.57
C ARG A 8 3.98 23.64 -13.48
N ASP A 9 5.03 24.44 -13.27
CA ASP A 9 6.40 23.96 -13.13
C ASP A 9 6.54 23.04 -11.87
N ALA A 10 5.87 23.39 -10.78
CA ALA A 10 5.82 22.56 -9.58
C ALA A 10 5.14 21.21 -9.82
N ARG A 11 3.98 21.17 -10.50
CA ARG A 11 3.30 19.92 -10.84
C ARG A 11 4.15 19.05 -11.77
N GLN A 12 4.80 19.66 -12.76
CA GLN A 12 5.68 18.98 -13.70
C GLN A 12 6.89 18.37 -12.99
N ASN A 13 7.51 19.08 -12.06
CA ASN A 13 8.62 18.56 -11.25
C ASN A 13 8.18 17.37 -10.38
N LYS A 14 6.99 17.45 -9.73
CA LYS A 14 6.45 16.32 -8.95
C LYS A 14 6.24 15.08 -9.82
N ALA A 15 5.63 15.25 -10.98
CA ALA A 15 5.39 14.16 -11.91
C ALA A 15 6.71 13.55 -12.42
N SER A 16 7.68 14.36 -12.81
CA SER A 16 9.01 13.90 -13.26
C SER A 16 9.74 13.12 -12.18
N ILE A 17 9.70 13.56 -10.91
CA ILE A 17 10.30 12.82 -9.80
C ILE A 17 9.64 11.45 -9.64
N LEU A 18 8.30 11.38 -9.62
CA LEU A 18 7.57 10.12 -9.48
C LEU A 18 7.82 9.18 -10.67
N GLU A 19 7.84 9.69 -11.89
CA GLU A 19 8.19 8.92 -13.07
C GLU A 19 9.58 8.30 -12.96
N THR A 20 10.57 9.09 -12.54
CA THR A 20 11.95 8.62 -12.36
C THR A 20 12.03 7.49 -11.32
N VAL A 21 11.42 7.66 -10.14
CA VAL A 21 11.48 6.63 -9.10
C VAL A 21 10.72 5.36 -9.49
N ASN A 22 9.62 5.49 -10.24
CA ASN A 22 8.89 4.35 -10.79
C ASN A 22 9.73 3.59 -11.82
N GLN A 23 10.42 4.28 -12.72
CA GLN A 23 11.33 3.66 -13.69
C GLN A 23 12.48 2.93 -13.00
N LEU A 24 13.11 3.53 -11.99
CA LEU A 24 14.17 2.90 -11.20
C LEU A 24 13.64 1.64 -10.48
N SER A 25 12.47 1.72 -9.87
CA SER A 25 11.83 0.57 -9.23
C SER A 25 11.54 -0.57 -10.20
N GLN A 26 11.05 -0.27 -11.41
CA GLN A 26 10.84 -1.25 -12.48
C GLN A 26 12.15 -1.91 -12.96
N GLN A 27 13.27 -1.21 -12.84
CA GLN A 27 14.63 -1.74 -13.12
C GLN A 27 15.21 -2.56 -11.96
N GLY A 28 14.44 -2.76 -10.88
CA GLY A 28 14.86 -3.54 -9.71
C GLY A 28 15.64 -2.73 -8.67
N VAL A 29 15.68 -1.39 -8.79
CA VAL A 29 16.33 -0.53 -7.78
C VAL A 29 15.39 -0.37 -6.58
N ASP A 30 15.91 -0.68 -5.39
CA ASP A 30 15.17 -0.45 -4.15
C ASP A 30 15.24 1.04 -3.75
N ILE A 31 14.15 1.76 -4.00
CA ILE A 31 14.04 3.20 -3.68
C ILE A 31 14.16 3.44 -2.17
N SER A 32 13.78 2.47 -1.34
CA SER A 32 13.87 2.60 0.12
C SER A 32 15.32 2.69 0.62
N GLU A 33 16.28 2.14 -0.11
CA GLU A 33 17.69 2.19 0.22
C GLU A 33 18.41 3.45 -0.34
N MET A 34 17.85 4.10 -1.36
CA MET A 34 18.45 5.29 -1.95
C MET A 34 18.39 6.49 -1.00
N LYS A 35 19.40 7.37 -1.07
CA LYS A 35 19.35 8.69 -0.40
C LYS A 35 18.51 9.68 -1.20
N MET A 36 17.83 10.60 -0.52
CA MET A 36 17.06 11.67 -1.19
C MET A 36 17.93 12.50 -2.17
N THR A 37 19.21 12.69 -1.86
CA THR A 37 20.17 13.37 -2.75
C THR A 37 20.46 12.60 -4.04
N GLU A 38 20.49 11.28 -3.98
CA GLU A 38 20.67 10.41 -5.13
C GLU A 38 19.41 10.40 -6.00
N ILE A 39 18.24 10.33 -5.37
CA ILE A 39 16.94 10.42 -6.07
C ILE A 39 16.83 11.79 -6.80
N ALA A 40 17.17 12.89 -6.15
CA ALA A 40 17.16 14.22 -6.76
C ALA A 40 18.07 14.28 -8.00
N LYS A 41 19.26 13.68 -7.91
CA LYS A 41 20.21 13.60 -9.03
C LYS A 41 19.64 12.77 -10.20
N GLN A 42 19.02 11.64 -9.93
CA GLN A 42 18.42 10.80 -10.97
C GLN A 42 17.23 11.47 -11.65
N ALA A 43 16.43 12.23 -10.89
CA ALA A 43 15.28 12.96 -11.40
C ALA A 43 15.64 14.31 -12.05
N ASP A 44 16.94 14.64 -12.12
CA ASP A 44 17.45 15.92 -12.64
C ASP A 44 16.79 17.15 -11.98
N VAL A 45 16.62 17.10 -10.65
CA VAL A 45 16.07 18.19 -9.86
C VAL A 45 17.02 18.59 -8.72
N GLY A 46 16.93 19.85 -8.31
CA GLY A 46 17.63 20.29 -7.09
C GLY A 46 17.10 19.59 -5.84
N VAL A 47 17.98 19.23 -4.90
CA VAL A 47 17.62 18.58 -3.63
C VAL A 47 16.54 19.38 -2.87
N GLY A 48 16.63 20.72 -2.86
CA GLY A 48 15.62 21.60 -2.27
C GLY A 48 14.26 21.51 -2.97
N THR A 49 14.24 21.24 -4.29
CA THR A 49 13.01 21.02 -5.04
C THR A 49 12.37 19.69 -4.64
N LEU A 50 13.17 18.63 -4.50
CA LEU A 50 12.68 17.33 -4.05
C LEU A 50 12.04 17.44 -2.65
N TYR A 51 12.72 18.05 -1.67
CA TYR A 51 12.20 18.23 -0.32
C TYR A 51 10.97 19.14 -0.24
N ARG A 52 10.80 20.06 -1.17
CA ARG A 52 9.58 20.88 -1.26
C ARG A 52 8.37 20.07 -1.68
N HIS A 53 8.54 19.00 -2.47
CA HIS A 53 7.46 18.12 -2.90
C HIS A 53 7.23 16.95 -1.96
N PHE A 54 8.30 16.42 -1.37
CA PHE A 54 8.29 15.25 -0.52
C PHE A 54 9.13 15.54 0.72
N GLU A 55 8.48 15.83 1.84
CA GLU A 55 9.10 16.20 3.11
C GLU A 55 10.20 15.21 3.54
N ASN A 56 9.96 13.93 3.25
CA ASN A 56 10.90 12.85 3.53
C ASN A 56 10.71 11.69 2.55
N LYS A 57 11.57 10.68 2.65
CA LYS A 57 11.55 9.51 1.77
C LYS A 57 10.27 8.68 1.93
N ALA A 58 9.69 8.60 3.14
CA ALA A 58 8.44 7.85 3.33
C ALA A 58 7.28 8.48 2.55
N VAL A 59 7.16 9.82 2.55
CA VAL A 59 6.16 10.55 1.76
C VAL A 59 6.36 10.32 0.25
N LEU A 60 7.61 10.27 -0.21
CA LEU A 60 7.92 9.93 -1.61
C LEU A 60 7.50 8.50 -1.95
N CYS A 61 7.85 7.53 -1.10
CA CYS A 61 7.48 6.13 -1.30
C CYS A 61 5.96 5.92 -1.29
N ILE A 62 5.22 6.61 -0.41
CA ILE A 62 3.75 6.59 -0.41
C ILE A 62 3.21 7.09 -1.75
N ALA A 63 3.67 8.27 -2.20
CA ALA A 63 3.23 8.83 -3.48
C ALA A 63 3.62 7.97 -4.69
N MET A 64 4.72 7.24 -4.62
CA MET A 64 5.11 6.25 -5.64
C MET A 64 4.15 5.08 -5.70
N MET A 65 3.56 4.70 -4.57
CA MET A 65 2.61 3.58 -4.49
C MET A 65 1.18 3.95 -4.90
N ASP A 66 0.85 5.25 -5.05
CA ASP A 66 -0.53 5.69 -5.32
C ASP A 66 -1.16 4.97 -6.53
N ALA A 67 -0.45 4.88 -7.66
CA ALA A 67 -0.97 4.23 -8.87
C ALA A 67 -1.17 2.70 -8.69
N GLN A 68 -0.29 2.03 -7.95
CA GLN A 68 -0.40 0.60 -7.64
C GLN A 68 -1.57 0.33 -6.70
N VAL A 69 -1.79 1.23 -5.74
CA VAL A 69 -2.92 1.18 -4.82
C VAL A 69 -4.24 1.41 -5.57
N GLU A 70 -4.30 2.39 -6.48
CA GLU A 70 -5.48 2.59 -7.34
C GLU A 70 -5.79 1.33 -8.15
N THR A 71 -4.80 0.75 -8.82
CA THR A 71 -4.96 -0.50 -9.58
C THR A 71 -5.49 -1.64 -8.69
N MET A 72 -4.95 -1.80 -7.50
CA MET A 72 -5.41 -2.82 -6.54
C MET A 72 -6.89 -2.62 -6.17
N PHE A 73 -7.33 -1.39 -5.92
CA PHE A 73 -8.74 -1.12 -5.63
C PHE A 73 -9.66 -1.37 -6.83
N ASP A 74 -9.21 -1.04 -8.04
CA ASP A 74 -9.95 -1.36 -9.27
C ASP A 74 -10.11 -2.87 -9.44
N GLU A 75 -9.06 -3.66 -9.19
CA GLU A 75 -9.09 -5.13 -9.19
C GLU A 75 -10.05 -5.67 -8.12
N ILE A 76 -10.02 -5.12 -6.91
CA ILE A 76 -10.95 -5.50 -5.83
C ILE A 76 -12.40 -5.21 -6.25
N GLN A 77 -12.70 -4.06 -6.80
CA GLN A 77 -14.04 -3.71 -7.24
C GLN A 77 -14.52 -4.63 -8.36
N GLN A 78 -13.67 -4.92 -9.35
CA GLN A 78 -13.99 -5.85 -10.43
C GLN A 78 -14.23 -7.28 -9.89
N PHE A 79 -13.40 -7.74 -8.96
CA PHE A 79 -13.58 -9.02 -8.29
C PHE A 79 -14.93 -9.07 -7.57
N LEU A 80 -15.26 -8.08 -6.74
CA LEU A 80 -16.53 -8.03 -6.00
C LEU A 80 -17.75 -7.97 -6.93
N ALA A 81 -17.67 -7.23 -8.04
CA ALA A 81 -18.74 -7.18 -9.04
C ALA A 81 -19.03 -8.55 -9.68
N THR A 82 -17.98 -9.33 -9.93
CA THR A 82 -18.11 -10.68 -10.51
C THR A 82 -18.46 -11.76 -9.49
N HIS A 83 -18.31 -11.50 -8.19
CA HIS A 83 -18.56 -12.42 -7.08
C HIS A 83 -19.67 -11.92 -6.13
N ALA A 84 -20.64 -11.16 -6.65
CA ALA A 84 -21.71 -10.57 -5.85
C ALA A 84 -22.56 -11.59 -5.08
N THR A 85 -22.67 -12.84 -5.56
CA THR A 85 -23.41 -13.94 -4.93
C THR A 85 -22.53 -14.84 -4.04
N ALA A 86 -21.24 -14.58 -3.96
CA ALA A 86 -20.32 -15.32 -3.10
C ALA A 86 -20.58 -15.02 -1.62
N THR A 87 -20.15 -15.92 -0.75
CA THR A 87 -20.22 -15.70 0.71
C THR A 87 -19.32 -14.56 1.16
N ALA A 88 -19.61 -13.95 2.31
CA ALA A 88 -18.73 -12.95 2.93
C ALA A 88 -17.29 -13.44 3.05
N TYR A 89 -17.12 -14.70 3.46
CA TYR A 89 -15.83 -15.37 3.55
C TYR A 89 -15.06 -15.37 2.21
N GLU A 90 -15.72 -15.77 1.12
CA GLU A 90 -15.12 -15.83 -0.21
C GLU A 90 -14.77 -14.45 -0.75
N ARG A 91 -15.63 -13.45 -0.51
CA ARG A 91 -15.36 -12.06 -0.91
C ARG A 91 -14.16 -11.48 -0.16
N VAL A 92 -14.11 -11.65 1.16
CA VAL A 92 -12.96 -11.18 1.97
C VAL A 92 -11.68 -11.93 1.58
N LYS A 93 -11.77 -13.25 1.32
CA LYS A 93 -10.63 -14.03 0.84
C LYS A 93 -10.04 -13.47 -0.46
N GLY A 94 -10.88 -13.14 -1.44
CA GLY A 94 -10.44 -12.57 -2.70
C GLY A 94 -9.80 -11.18 -2.54
N ILE A 95 -10.40 -10.32 -1.70
CA ILE A 95 -9.80 -9.02 -1.36
C ILE A 95 -8.40 -9.20 -0.77
N LEU A 96 -8.24 -10.11 0.18
CA LEU A 96 -6.94 -10.37 0.81
C LEU A 96 -5.92 -10.96 -0.16
N GLN A 97 -6.33 -11.80 -1.10
CA GLN A 97 -5.44 -12.30 -2.14
C GLN A 97 -4.85 -11.17 -2.99
N ILE A 98 -5.70 -10.27 -3.48
CA ILE A 98 -5.28 -9.10 -4.27
C ILE A 98 -4.36 -8.18 -3.43
N TYR A 99 -4.74 -7.92 -2.18
CA TYR A 99 -3.92 -7.11 -1.26
C TYR A 99 -2.55 -7.71 -0.99
N VAL A 100 -2.48 -9.02 -0.76
CA VAL A 100 -1.20 -9.72 -0.51
C VAL A 100 -0.32 -9.75 -1.76
N ASP A 101 -0.90 -9.83 -2.96
CA ASP A 101 -0.14 -9.75 -4.22
C ASP A 101 0.56 -8.39 -4.37
N LEU A 102 -0.12 -7.29 -4.05
CA LEU A 102 0.49 -5.97 -3.97
C LEU A 102 1.65 -5.96 -2.95
N LYS A 103 1.44 -6.56 -1.77
CA LYS A 103 2.47 -6.61 -0.71
C LYS A 103 3.69 -7.42 -1.12
N GLU A 104 3.50 -8.57 -1.75
CA GLU A 104 4.62 -9.41 -2.22
C GLU A 104 5.42 -8.70 -3.30
N THR A 105 4.75 -8.04 -4.24
CA THR A 105 5.38 -7.30 -5.34
C THR A 105 6.19 -6.09 -4.84
N HIS A 106 5.71 -5.39 -3.82
CA HIS A 106 6.29 -4.14 -3.32
C HIS A 106 6.81 -4.24 -1.88
N PHE A 107 7.24 -5.43 -1.46
CA PHE A 107 7.58 -5.73 -0.07
C PHE A 107 8.55 -4.72 0.57
N HIS A 108 9.67 -4.42 -0.09
CA HIS A 108 10.70 -3.53 0.46
C HIS A 108 10.17 -2.12 0.68
N THR A 109 9.48 -1.56 -0.32
CA THR A 109 8.87 -0.23 -0.24
C THR A 109 7.82 -0.16 0.86
N LEU A 110 6.91 -1.13 0.94
CA LEU A 110 5.85 -1.18 1.95
C LEU A 110 6.41 -1.39 3.36
N SER A 111 7.42 -2.26 3.52
CA SER A 111 8.11 -2.45 4.81
C SER A 111 8.80 -1.16 5.28
N PHE A 112 9.42 -0.41 4.37
CA PHE A 112 10.02 0.87 4.68
C PHE A 112 8.95 1.90 5.11
N ILE A 113 7.84 1.98 4.39
CA ILE A 113 6.71 2.86 4.73
C ILE A 113 6.17 2.50 6.12
N GLU A 114 5.83 1.24 6.38
CA GLU A 114 5.31 0.79 7.68
C GLU A 114 6.25 1.14 8.84
N LYS A 115 7.55 0.86 8.71
CA LYS A 115 8.56 1.19 9.73
C LYS A 115 8.70 2.69 9.96
N SER A 116 8.55 3.49 8.90
CA SER A 116 8.66 4.95 8.99
C SER A 116 7.43 5.58 9.64
N ILE A 117 6.24 5.04 9.35
CA ILE A 117 4.96 5.52 9.86
C ILE A 117 4.79 5.18 11.33
N ASN A 118 5.09 3.97 11.76
CA ASN A 118 4.96 3.53 13.16
C ASN A 118 5.73 4.40 14.18
N ARG A 119 6.58 5.30 13.71
CA ARG A 119 7.28 6.29 14.54
C ARG A 119 6.55 7.62 14.68
N SER A 120 5.58 7.92 13.80
CA SER A 120 5.02 9.28 13.71
C SER A 120 3.50 9.32 13.48
N ILE A 121 2.90 8.30 12.85
CA ILE A 121 1.48 8.28 12.46
C ILE A 121 0.96 6.86 12.68
N SER A 122 -0.26 6.73 13.18
CA SER A 122 -0.93 5.42 13.27
C SER A 122 -1.30 4.93 11.87
N ILE A 123 -1.02 3.65 11.57
CA ILE A 123 -1.38 3.03 10.29
C ILE A 123 -2.87 3.15 9.96
N VAL A 124 -3.73 3.15 10.99
CA VAL A 124 -5.19 3.30 10.83
C VAL A 124 -5.61 4.69 10.34
N GLN A 125 -4.71 5.68 10.34
CA GLN A 125 -4.96 7.04 9.86
C GLN A 125 -4.55 7.23 8.38
N ILE A 126 -3.96 6.21 7.76
CA ILE A 126 -3.54 6.27 6.35
C ILE A 126 -4.77 6.05 5.48
N PRO A 127 -5.04 6.92 4.49
CA PRO A 127 -6.22 6.81 3.62
C PRO A 127 -6.37 5.43 2.97
N PHE A 128 -5.27 4.88 2.48
CA PHE A 128 -5.23 3.52 1.93
C PHE A 128 -5.75 2.45 2.91
N TYR A 129 -5.27 2.48 4.17
CA TYR A 129 -5.70 1.51 5.18
C TYR A 129 -7.18 1.69 5.54
N GLN A 130 -7.65 2.93 5.63
CA GLN A 130 -9.06 3.24 5.90
C GLN A 130 -9.95 2.70 4.78
N GLN A 131 -9.61 2.98 3.54
CA GLN A 131 -10.36 2.51 2.38
C GLN A 131 -10.40 0.97 2.31
N LEU A 132 -9.27 0.28 2.55
CA LEU A 132 -9.22 -1.17 2.58
C LEU A 132 -10.06 -1.74 3.73
N ALA A 133 -9.98 -1.13 4.91
CA ALA A 133 -10.77 -1.54 6.07
C ALA A 133 -12.28 -1.35 5.81
N GLU A 134 -12.70 -0.22 5.23
CA GLU A 134 -14.09 0.01 4.84
C GLU A 134 -14.55 -1.03 3.82
N THR A 135 -13.76 -1.27 2.77
CA THR A 135 -14.08 -2.26 1.74
C THR A 135 -14.28 -3.67 2.30
N ILE A 136 -13.43 -4.10 3.25
CA ILE A 136 -13.57 -5.42 3.91
C ILE A 136 -14.78 -5.41 4.86
N CYS A 137 -14.94 -4.36 5.66
CA CYS A 137 -16.03 -4.22 6.63
C CYS A 137 -17.42 -4.35 5.96
N GLU A 138 -17.59 -3.76 4.78
CA GLU A 138 -18.82 -3.84 3.97
C GLU A 138 -19.16 -5.26 3.49
N GLN A 139 -18.19 -6.20 3.50
CA GLN A 139 -18.42 -7.57 3.10
C GLN A 139 -18.86 -8.47 4.25
N LEU A 140 -18.78 -8.01 5.50
CA LEU A 140 -19.10 -8.80 6.68
C LEU A 140 -20.57 -8.65 7.06
N ASP A 141 -21.20 -9.78 7.39
CA ASP A 141 -22.64 -9.85 7.68
C ASP A 141 -23.00 -9.45 9.13
N GLU A 142 -22.00 -9.28 10.02
CA GLU A 142 -22.17 -8.95 11.44
C GLU A 142 -21.75 -7.51 11.76
N PRO A 143 -22.61 -6.50 11.62
CA PRO A 143 -22.22 -5.09 11.73
C PRO A 143 -21.55 -4.73 13.07
N ASP A 144 -22.01 -5.32 14.18
CA ASP A 144 -21.51 -5.01 15.53
C ASP A 144 -20.05 -5.46 15.73
N GLN A 145 -19.59 -6.46 14.99
CA GLN A 145 -18.23 -7.00 15.07
C GLN A 145 -17.38 -6.69 13.85
N ALA A 146 -17.99 -6.22 12.76
CA ALA A 146 -17.32 -6.05 11.47
C ALA A 146 -16.07 -5.18 11.57
N HIS A 147 -16.16 -4.03 12.23
CA HIS A 147 -15.00 -3.13 12.41
C HIS A 147 -13.88 -3.81 13.20
N PHE A 148 -14.19 -4.46 14.32
CA PHE A 148 -13.19 -5.14 15.12
C PHE A 148 -12.54 -6.30 14.37
N LYS A 149 -13.33 -7.17 13.74
CA LYS A 149 -12.85 -8.31 12.93
C LYS A 149 -11.96 -7.80 11.77
N THR A 150 -12.36 -6.73 11.08
CA THR A 150 -11.61 -6.13 9.98
C THR A 150 -10.24 -5.62 10.44
N HIS A 151 -10.18 -4.85 11.53
CA HIS A 151 -8.91 -4.34 12.03
C HIS A 151 -8.00 -5.44 12.56
N LEU A 152 -8.56 -6.45 13.23
CA LEU A 152 -7.81 -7.63 13.66
C LEU A 152 -7.24 -8.38 12.44
N LEU A 153 -8.08 -8.59 11.42
CA LEU A 153 -7.70 -9.24 10.17
C LEU A 153 -6.53 -8.49 9.50
N LEU A 154 -6.68 -7.19 9.26
CA LEU A 154 -5.64 -6.39 8.61
C LEU A 154 -4.33 -6.34 9.41
N ASN A 155 -4.41 -6.40 10.74
CA ASN A 155 -3.22 -6.46 11.58
C ASN A 155 -2.43 -7.77 11.41
N CYS A 156 -3.14 -8.91 11.20
CA CYS A 156 -2.50 -10.17 10.82
C CYS A 156 -1.75 -10.08 9.49
N PHE A 157 -2.12 -9.15 8.62
CA PHE A 157 -1.45 -8.90 7.33
C PHE A 157 -0.46 -7.74 7.38
N SER A 158 0.01 -7.28 8.55
CA SER A 158 1.20 -6.41 8.64
C SER A 158 2.38 -7.06 7.92
N ASN A 159 3.30 -6.26 7.36
CA ASN A 159 4.45 -6.82 6.64
C ASN A 159 5.30 -7.72 7.54
N GLU A 160 5.49 -7.33 8.79
CA GLU A 160 6.27 -8.10 9.76
C GLU A 160 5.64 -9.47 10.01
N PHE A 161 4.33 -9.52 10.30
CA PHE A 161 3.66 -10.76 10.65
C PHE A 161 3.48 -11.70 9.44
N TYR A 162 3.12 -11.14 8.28
CA TYR A 162 3.02 -11.91 7.04
C TYR A 162 4.37 -12.51 6.64
N TYR A 163 5.45 -11.73 6.77
CA TYR A 163 6.79 -12.19 6.41
C TYR A 163 7.31 -13.27 7.36
N PHE A 164 7.02 -13.16 8.66
CA PHE A 164 7.26 -14.21 9.65
C PHE A 164 6.53 -15.50 9.26
N ALA A 165 5.23 -15.42 8.95
CA ALA A 165 4.45 -16.59 8.54
C ALA A 165 5.04 -17.27 7.29
N LYS A 166 5.46 -16.49 6.29
CA LYS A 166 6.06 -16.99 5.05
C LYS A 166 7.43 -17.61 5.27
N ASN A 167 8.31 -16.94 6.00
CA ASN A 167 9.73 -17.32 6.09
C ASN A 167 10.04 -18.26 7.26
N ASP A 168 9.41 -18.08 8.40
CA ASP A 168 9.68 -18.88 9.60
C ASP A 168 8.71 -20.05 9.71
N LEU A 169 7.41 -19.83 9.53
CA LEU A 169 6.40 -20.88 9.56
C LEU A 169 6.25 -21.63 8.24
N LYS A 170 6.92 -21.17 7.14
CA LYS A 170 6.89 -21.76 5.80
C LYS A 170 5.49 -21.90 5.21
N LEU A 171 4.58 -21.01 5.58
CA LEU A 171 3.23 -21.01 5.03
C LEU A 171 3.21 -20.40 3.62
N THR A 172 2.41 -21.00 2.73
CA THR A 172 2.09 -20.35 1.45
C THR A 172 1.10 -19.21 1.66
N LYS A 173 1.02 -18.29 0.72
CA LYS A 173 0.03 -17.20 0.73
C LYS A 173 -1.40 -17.72 0.97
N GLU A 174 -1.79 -18.74 0.21
CA GLU A 174 -3.13 -19.34 0.28
C GLU A 174 -3.39 -19.95 1.64
N THR A 175 -2.44 -20.71 2.17
CA THR A 175 -2.56 -21.35 3.50
C THR A 175 -2.64 -20.31 4.60
N TYR A 176 -1.84 -19.26 4.53
CA TYR A 176 -1.86 -18.18 5.52
C TYR A 176 -3.20 -17.44 5.52
N ILE A 177 -3.66 -16.99 4.36
CA ILE A 177 -4.96 -16.33 4.22
C ILE A 177 -6.08 -17.22 4.76
N GLN A 178 -6.09 -18.51 4.39
CA GLN A 178 -7.09 -19.46 4.84
C GLN A 178 -7.11 -19.59 6.37
N GLN A 179 -5.94 -19.81 7.00
CA GLN A 179 -5.85 -19.98 8.45
C GLN A 179 -6.30 -18.73 9.22
N VAL A 180 -5.89 -17.54 8.78
CA VAL A 180 -6.29 -16.27 9.41
C VAL A 180 -7.81 -16.08 9.31
N LEU A 181 -8.39 -16.32 8.14
CA LEU A 181 -9.84 -16.21 7.93
C LEU A 181 -10.62 -17.23 8.76
N ASP A 182 -10.13 -18.46 8.86
CA ASP A 182 -10.80 -19.52 9.66
C ASP A 182 -10.82 -19.18 11.16
N VAL A 183 -9.82 -18.49 11.66
CA VAL A 183 -9.76 -18.05 13.07
C VAL A 183 -10.64 -16.83 13.34
N ILE A 184 -10.75 -15.90 12.38
CA ILE A 184 -11.42 -14.60 12.62
C ILE A 184 -12.89 -14.60 12.17
N LEU A 185 -13.21 -15.32 11.09
CA LEU A 185 -14.54 -15.27 10.47
C LEU A 185 -15.40 -16.54 10.70
N LYS A 186 -14.86 -17.61 11.25
CA LYS A 186 -15.59 -18.80 11.67
C LYS A 186 -15.73 -18.86 13.18
#